data_2e18cefddea7b7fe922a0ca7851a51d9
#
_entry.id   2e18cefddea7b7fe922a0ca7851a51d9
#
_cell.length_a   1.000
_cell.length_b   1.000
_cell.length_c   1.000
_cell.angle_alpha   90.00
_cell.angle_beta   90.00
_cell.angle_gamma   90.00
#
_symmetry.space_group_name_H-M   'P 1'
#
loop_
_entity.id
_entity.type
_entity.pdbx_description
1 polymer ?
#
loop_
_entity_poly.entity_id
_entity_poly.type
_entity_poly.pdbx_seq_one_letter_code
_entity_poly.pdbx_strand_id
1 'polypeptide(L)'
;VRPVFTLLIVAGLGLVAAPARAAHTQASLILADATARPGDTVLAGIRLRMDPQWHTYWRNSGASGIATTVKWDLPAGFTAGDIQWPVPEKLPPDDLTTYIYEHEVVLLVPLKLASNLSSGPHELKARVAWLECDEQCVPGKADVSATLNVGPETKPSPDAALIGDWQKKLPLTGKDLDTKAWWEKPAQDDMRPLILEWNSPTAASQADFYPLAS
;
A
#
# COMPACT_ATOMS: atom_id res chain seq x y z
N VAL A 1 -62.55 -36.58 30.51
CA VAL A 1 -61.11 -36.17 30.52
C VAL A 1 -60.70 -35.81 29.09
N ARG A 2 -60.53 -34.54 28.82
CA ARG A 2 -60.06 -34.03 27.47
C ARG A 2 -58.57 -33.73 27.60
N PRO A 3 -57.72 -34.20 26.69
CA PRO A 3 -56.30 -33.84 26.68
C PRO A 3 -56.15 -32.44 26.08
N VAL A 4 -55.43 -31.55 26.81
CA VAL A 4 -55.00 -30.24 26.32
C VAL A 4 -53.66 -30.47 25.60
N PHE A 5 -53.63 -30.24 24.27
CA PHE A 5 -52.40 -30.21 23.47
C PHE A 5 -51.78 -28.82 23.58
N THR A 6 -50.66 -28.70 24.27
CA THR A 6 -49.85 -27.48 24.30
C THR A 6 -48.96 -27.42 23.07
N LEU A 7 -49.26 -26.48 22.15
CA LEU A 7 -48.47 -26.24 20.96
C LEU A 7 -47.26 -25.37 21.33
N LEU A 8 -46.05 -25.92 21.32
CA LEU A 8 -44.78 -25.23 21.48
C LEU A 8 -44.40 -24.59 20.14
N ILE A 9 -44.53 -23.26 20.03
CA ILE A 9 -44.03 -22.49 18.89
C ILE A 9 -42.55 -22.21 19.17
N VAL A 10 -41.66 -22.90 18.48
CA VAL A 10 -40.22 -22.59 18.42
C VAL A 10 -40.02 -21.46 17.43
N ALA A 11 -39.84 -20.23 17.92
CA ALA A 11 -39.46 -19.09 17.09
C ALA A 11 -37.98 -19.26 16.72
N GLY A 12 -37.71 -19.74 15.51
CA GLY A 12 -36.35 -19.76 14.95
C GLY A 12 -35.89 -18.32 14.67
N LEU A 13 -34.91 -17.81 15.43
CA LEU A 13 -34.19 -16.60 15.10
C LEU A 13 -33.31 -16.91 13.87
N GLY A 14 -33.80 -16.58 12.68
CA GLY A 14 -32.98 -16.60 11.47
C GLY A 14 -31.89 -15.53 11.59
N LEU A 15 -30.64 -15.97 11.74
CA LEU A 15 -29.48 -15.09 11.56
C LEU A 15 -29.49 -14.62 10.09
N VAL A 16 -29.93 -13.41 9.83
CA VAL A 16 -29.76 -12.75 8.53
C VAL A 16 -28.27 -12.39 8.44
N ALA A 17 -27.49 -13.23 7.73
CA ALA A 17 -26.12 -12.87 7.36
C ALA A 17 -26.21 -11.59 6.52
N ALA A 18 -25.62 -10.48 7.00
CA ALA A 18 -25.45 -9.29 6.19
C ALA A 18 -24.65 -9.67 4.94
N PRO A 19 -25.04 -9.22 3.73
CA PRO A 19 -24.28 -9.49 2.53
C PRO A 19 -22.86 -8.96 2.73
N ALA A 20 -21.85 -9.81 2.52
CA ALA A 20 -20.47 -9.37 2.46
C ALA A 20 -20.39 -8.35 1.33
N ARG A 21 -20.08 -7.09 1.68
CA ARG A 21 -19.94 -6.01 0.68
C ARG A 21 -18.75 -6.37 -0.21
N ALA A 22 -18.96 -6.42 -1.51
CA ALA A 22 -17.87 -6.64 -2.47
C ALA A 22 -16.83 -5.52 -2.30
N ALA A 23 -15.58 -5.89 -2.17
CA ALA A 23 -14.46 -4.93 -2.19
C ALA A 23 -14.29 -4.43 -3.63
N HIS A 24 -14.09 -3.12 -3.80
CA HIS A 24 -13.82 -2.48 -5.08
C HIS A 24 -12.32 -2.44 -5.42
N THR A 25 -11.50 -2.91 -4.49
CA THR A 25 -10.06 -3.06 -4.68
C THR A 25 -9.65 -4.51 -4.50
N GLN A 26 -8.93 -5.05 -5.49
CA GLN A 26 -8.31 -6.37 -5.43
C GLN A 26 -6.85 -6.21 -4.98
N ALA A 27 -6.48 -6.90 -3.90
CA ALA A 27 -5.10 -6.93 -3.43
C ALA A 27 -4.42 -8.25 -3.82
N SER A 28 -3.14 -8.19 -4.19
CA SER A 28 -2.29 -9.36 -4.41
C SER A 28 -0.84 -9.09 -3.97
N LEU A 29 -0.13 -10.15 -3.60
CA LEU A 29 1.31 -10.12 -3.35
C LEU A 29 2.03 -10.66 -4.58
N ILE A 30 2.93 -9.85 -5.13
CA ILE A 30 3.78 -10.19 -6.27
C ILE A 30 5.25 -10.04 -5.88
N LEU A 31 6.14 -10.73 -6.56
CA LEU A 31 7.58 -10.72 -6.28
C LEU A 31 8.35 -10.37 -7.55
N ALA A 32 9.46 -9.62 -7.43
CA ALA A 32 10.36 -9.36 -8.55
C ALA A 32 11.08 -10.63 -9.02
N ASP A 33 11.34 -11.54 -8.09
CA ASP A 33 12.08 -12.75 -8.37
C ASP A 33 11.23 -14.00 -8.05
N ALA A 34 11.27 -15.00 -8.93
CA ALA A 34 10.69 -16.32 -8.70
C ALA A 34 11.64 -17.20 -7.87
N THR A 35 12.96 -16.96 -8.00
CA THR A 35 14.00 -17.64 -7.24
C THR A 35 15.03 -16.61 -6.75
N ALA A 36 15.52 -16.76 -5.53
CA ALA A 36 16.53 -15.90 -4.94
C ALA A 36 17.56 -16.73 -4.15
N ARG A 37 18.77 -16.17 -3.97
CA ARG A 37 19.81 -16.81 -3.16
C ARG A 37 19.65 -16.44 -1.68
N PRO A 38 20.09 -17.30 -0.76
CA PRO A 38 20.27 -16.89 0.64
C PRO A 38 21.12 -15.61 0.73
N GLY A 39 20.69 -14.65 1.54
CA GLY A 39 21.35 -13.36 1.72
C GLY A 39 20.93 -12.25 0.74
N ASP A 40 20.21 -12.58 -0.34
CA ASP A 40 19.69 -11.58 -1.28
C ASP A 40 18.57 -10.73 -0.63
N THR A 41 18.26 -9.63 -1.31
CA THR A 41 17.05 -8.85 -1.03
C THR A 41 16.14 -8.93 -2.26
N VAL A 42 14.93 -9.42 -2.07
CA VAL A 42 13.90 -9.53 -3.09
C VAL A 42 12.90 -8.39 -2.94
N LEU A 43 12.54 -7.74 -4.04
CA LEU A 43 11.51 -6.71 -4.00
C LEU A 43 10.13 -7.36 -4.13
N ALA A 44 9.33 -7.22 -3.09
CA ALA A 44 7.92 -7.59 -3.10
C ALA A 44 7.05 -6.39 -3.48
N GLY A 45 5.90 -6.65 -4.08
CA GLY A 45 4.89 -5.65 -4.40
C GLY A 45 3.53 -6.02 -3.82
N ILE A 46 2.95 -5.12 -3.04
CA ILE A 46 1.52 -5.18 -2.72
C ILE A 46 0.80 -4.44 -3.83
N ARG A 47 0.20 -5.20 -4.73
CA ARG A 47 -0.55 -4.69 -5.87
C ARG A 47 -2.00 -4.48 -5.46
N LEU A 48 -2.49 -3.25 -5.57
CA LEU A 48 -3.89 -2.88 -5.39
C LEU A 48 -4.45 -2.47 -6.76
N ARG A 49 -5.52 -3.13 -7.18
CA ARG A 49 -6.26 -2.81 -8.42
C ARG A 49 -7.66 -2.36 -8.04
N MET A 50 -7.96 -1.10 -8.29
CA MET A 50 -9.22 -0.48 -7.97
C MET A 50 -10.17 -0.58 -9.17
N ASP A 51 -11.46 -0.73 -8.89
CA ASP A 51 -12.53 -0.55 -9.88
C ASP A 51 -12.52 0.91 -10.40
N PRO A 52 -13.06 1.18 -11.58
CA PRO A 52 -13.19 2.55 -12.09
C PRO A 52 -13.86 3.48 -11.07
N GLN A 53 -13.33 4.70 -10.91
CA GLN A 53 -13.76 5.74 -9.96
C GLN A 53 -13.37 5.49 -8.50
N TRP A 54 -12.93 4.28 -8.14
CA TRP A 54 -12.45 3.98 -6.80
C TRP A 54 -10.98 4.32 -6.67
N HIS A 55 -10.59 4.83 -5.48
CA HIS A 55 -9.21 5.18 -5.16
C HIS A 55 -8.82 4.68 -3.76
N THR A 56 -7.53 4.51 -3.57
CA THR A 56 -6.88 4.27 -2.27
C THR A 56 -5.94 5.42 -1.94
N TYR A 57 -5.31 5.42 -0.78
CA TYR A 57 -4.63 6.58 -0.24
C TYR A 57 -3.11 6.38 -0.14
N TRP A 58 -2.39 7.47 -0.33
CA TRP A 58 -0.95 7.54 -0.09
C TRP A 58 -0.63 7.49 1.40
N ARG A 59 0.68 7.36 1.75
CA ARG A 59 1.18 7.31 3.14
C ARG A 59 0.74 8.49 4.01
N ASN A 60 0.69 9.68 3.45
CA ASN A 60 0.01 10.84 3.99
C ASN A 60 -1.20 11.13 3.11
N SER A 61 -2.37 10.77 3.56
CA SER A 61 -3.59 10.94 2.79
C SER A 61 -4.03 12.39 2.59
N GLY A 62 -3.42 13.34 3.32
CA GLY A 62 -3.81 14.74 3.28
C GLY A 62 -5.09 15.00 4.10
N ALA A 63 -6.05 15.70 3.49
CA ALA A 63 -7.26 16.15 4.17
C ALA A 63 -8.21 15.02 4.58
N SER A 64 -8.17 13.87 3.90
CA SER A 64 -9.06 12.73 4.20
C SER A 64 -8.41 11.40 3.84
N GLY A 65 -8.97 10.31 4.35
CA GLY A 65 -8.55 8.95 4.02
C GLY A 65 -7.58 8.33 5.02
N ILE A 66 -7.24 7.07 4.77
CA ILE A 66 -6.33 6.28 5.61
C ILE A 66 -5.38 5.50 4.70
N ALA A 67 -4.08 5.59 4.97
CA ALA A 67 -3.05 4.88 4.23
C ALA A 67 -3.21 3.35 4.32
N THR A 68 -2.85 2.65 3.24
CA THR A 68 -2.76 1.19 3.23
C THR A 68 -1.75 0.70 4.26
N THR A 69 -2.09 -0.36 4.98
CA THR A 69 -1.22 -1.01 5.95
C THR A 69 -0.96 -2.46 5.56
N VAL A 70 0.25 -2.94 5.86
CA VAL A 70 0.67 -4.31 5.56
C VAL A 70 1.21 -4.96 6.83
N LYS A 71 0.57 -6.02 7.27
CA LYS A 71 1.05 -6.87 8.37
C LYS A 71 1.59 -8.17 7.79
N TRP A 72 2.90 -8.32 7.83
CA TRP A 72 3.58 -9.50 7.33
C TRP A 72 3.47 -10.69 8.28
N ASP A 73 3.31 -11.87 7.69
CA ASP A 73 3.48 -13.19 8.32
C ASP A 73 4.52 -13.95 7.48
N LEU A 74 5.78 -13.74 7.84
CA LEU A 74 6.93 -14.25 7.09
C LEU A 74 7.55 -15.45 7.82
N PRO A 75 8.03 -16.46 7.09
CA PRO A 75 8.78 -17.54 7.69
C PRO A 75 10.10 -17.03 8.30
N ALA A 76 10.66 -17.82 9.20
CA ALA A 76 11.94 -17.50 9.83
C ALA A 76 13.05 -17.25 8.78
N GLY A 77 13.85 -16.21 9.00
CA GLY A 77 14.91 -15.79 8.11
C GLY A 77 14.51 -14.80 7.01
N PHE A 78 13.25 -14.39 6.97
CA PHE A 78 12.80 -13.27 6.14
C PHE A 78 12.51 -12.04 7.00
N THR A 79 12.88 -10.87 6.50
CA THR A 79 12.60 -9.59 7.16
C THR A 79 12.07 -8.59 6.13
N ALA A 80 10.90 -8.03 6.38
CA ALA A 80 10.35 -6.96 5.56
C ALA A 80 10.94 -5.61 5.98
N GLY A 81 11.31 -4.81 5.00
CA GLY A 81 11.63 -3.41 5.18
C GLY A 81 10.39 -2.51 5.13
N ASP A 82 10.61 -1.20 5.10
CA ASP A 82 9.54 -0.23 5.00
C ASP A 82 8.87 -0.23 3.63
N ILE A 83 7.59 0.14 3.59
CA ILE A 83 6.87 0.34 2.34
C ILE A 83 7.46 1.54 1.60
N GLN A 84 7.83 1.33 0.35
CA GLN A 84 8.23 2.36 -0.59
C GLN A 84 7.00 2.80 -1.38
N TRP A 85 6.66 4.06 -1.25
CA TRP A 85 5.43 4.64 -1.79
C TRP A 85 5.71 5.37 -3.10
N PRO A 86 5.09 4.99 -4.22
CA PRO A 86 5.13 5.77 -5.46
C PRO A 86 4.56 7.18 -5.23
N VAL A 87 4.95 8.12 -6.09
CA VAL A 87 4.37 9.47 -6.07
C VAL A 87 2.87 9.37 -6.33
N PRO A 88 2.02 9.95 -5.46
CA PRO A 88 0.56 9.88 -5.59
C PRO A 88 0.02 10.91 -6.58
N GLU A 89 -1.26 10.77 -6.91
CA GLU A 89 -2.05 11.81 -7.55
C GLU A 89 -2.66 12.73 -6.49
N LYS A 90 -2.98 13.97 -6.87
CA LYS A 90 -3.66 14.94 -6.02
C LYS A 90 -5.12 15.05 -6.44
N LEU A 91 -6.01 14.83 -5.49
CA LEU A 91 -7.43 15.05 -5.68
C LEU A 91 -7.77 16.49 -5.23
N PRO A 92 -8.26 17.37 -6.13
CA PRO A 92 -8.65 18.73 -5.79
C PRO A 92 -9.90 18.76 -4.87
N PRO A 93 -10.19 19.91 -4.21
CA PRO A 93 -9.56 21.22 -4.34
C PRO A 93 -8.24 21.36 -3.54
N ASP A 94 -7.37 22.28 -3.99
CA ASP A 94 -6.00 22.45 -3.47
C ASP A 94 -5.91 22.79 -1.97
N ASP A 95 -6.91 23.47 -1.40
CA ASP A 95 -7.00 23.81 0.02
C ASP A 95 -7.34 22.62 0.92
N LEU A 96 -7.89 21.55 0.33
CA LEU A 96 -8.22 20.29 0.99
C LEU A 96 -7.62 19.09 0.23
N THR A 97 -6.38 19.23 -0.24
CA THR A 97 -5.72 18.21 -1.06
C THR A 97 -5.70 16.86 -0.37
N THR A 98 -6.19 15.87 -1.09
CA THR A 98 -6.09 14.45 -0.74
C THR A 98 -5.14 13.76 -1.72
N TYR A 99 -4.26 12.91 -1.20
CA TYR A 99 -3.27 12.18 -1.98
C TYR A 99 -3.70 10.75 -2.17
N ILE A 100 -3.91 10.34 -3.43
CA ILE A 100 -4.58 9.09 -3.79
C ILE A 100 -3.82 8.28 -4.83
N TYR A 101 -4.27 7.05 -5.02
CA TYR A 101 -3.96 6.20 -6.16
C TYR A 101 -5.26 5.74 -6.80
N GLU A 102 -5.36 5.91 -8.12
CA GLU A 102 -6.46 5.41 -8.93
C GLU A 102 -6.02 4.22 -9.80
N HIS A 103 -6.96 3.42 -10.25
CA HIS A 103 -6.78 2.28 -11.13
C HIS A 103 -5.87 1.18 -10.56
N GLU A 104 -4.60 1.45 -10.39
CA GLU A 104 -3.63 0.49 -9.89
C GLU A 104 -2.47 1.19 -9.17
N VAL A 105 -2.01 0.58 -8.08
CA VAL A 105 -0.74 0.91 -7.45
C VAL A 105 -0.03 -0.36 -7.00
N VAL A 106 1.30 -0.37 -7.07
CA VAL A 106 2.15 -1.39 -6.45
C VAL A 106 3.01 -0.72 -5.38
N LEU A 107 2.69 -1.00 -4.12
CA LEU A 107 3.50 -0.58 -2.98
C LEU A 107 4.65 -1.54 -2.83
N LEU A 108 5.88 -1.04 -2.91
CA LEU A 108 7.07 -1.87 -2.96
C LEU A 108 7.65 -2.08 -1.56
N VAL A 109 8.07 -3.31 -1.26
CA VAL A 109 8.65 -3.68 0.04
C VAL A 109 9.88 -4.55 -0.19
N PRO A 110 11.08 -4.13 0.24
CA PRO A 110 12.26 -4.98 0.18
C PRO A 110 12.16 -6.08 1.24
N LEU A 111 12.29 -7.33 0.83
CA LEU A 111 12.34 -8.51 1.70
C LEU A 111 13.79 -9.00 1.76
N LYS A 112 14.42 -8.89 2.92
CA LYS A 112 15.77 -9.38 3.15
C LYS A 112 15.74 -10.84 3.57
N LEU A 113 16.53 -11.66 2.89
CA LEU A 113 16.73 -13.08 3.16
C LEU A 113 17.97 -13.28 4.04
N ALA A 114 17.86 -14.12 5.05
CA ALA A 114 19.03 -14.53 5.84
C ALA A 114 19.99 -15.39 4.99
N SER A 115 21.29 -15.27 5.23
CA SER A 115 22.33 -15.99 4.48
C SER A 115 22.34 -17.50 4.72
N ASN A 116 21.64 -17.96 5.77
CA ASN A 116 21.54 -19.37 6.14
C ASN A 116 20.18 -20.00 5.84
N LEU A 117 19.36 -19.35 4.97
CA LEU A 117 18.08 -19.92 4.57
C LEU A 117 18.26 -21.27 3.83
N SER A 118 17.39 -22.22 4.16
CA SER A 118 17.33 -23.50 3.45
C SER A 118 16.79 -23.32 2.03
N SER A 119 17.33 -24.07 1.09
CA SER A 119 16.81 -24.14 -0.27
C SER A 119 15.42 -24.76 -0.31
N GLY A 120 14.60 -24.31 -1.26
CA GLY A 120 13.24 -24.78 -1.48
C GLY A 120 12.21 -23.66 -1.50
N PRO A 121 10.93 -24.00 -1.59
CA PRO A 121 9.84 -23.04 -1.62
C PRO A 121 9.55 -22.48 -0.22
N HIS A 122 9.38 -21.16 -0.13
CA HIS A 122 8.96 -20.44 1.06
C HIS A 122 7.69 -19.65 0.74
N GLU A 123 6.62 -19.91 1.49
CA GLU A 123 5.38 -19.17 1.35
C GLU A 123 5.46 -17.88 2.18
N LEU A 124 5.33 -16.74 1.51
CA LEU A 124 5.32 -15.40 2.11
C LEU A 124 3.87 -14.96 2.19
N LYS A 125 3.44 -14.50 3.37
CA LYS A 125 2.06 -14.05 3.61
C LYS A 125 2.02 -12.64 4.16
N ALA A 126 0.96 -11.93 3.80
CA ALA A 126 0.68 -10.64 4.40
C ALA A 126 -0.84 -10.42 4.52
N ARG A 127 -1.24 -9.70 5.56
CA ARG A 127 -2.56 -9.12 5.65
C ARG A 127 -2.47 -7.66 5.26
N VAL A 128 -3.20 -7.29 4.23
CA VAL A 128 -3.29 -5.93 3.70
C VAL A 128 -4.63 -5.34 4.12
N ALA A 129 -4.62 -4.10 4.63
CA ALA A 129 -5.83 -3.35 4.93
C ALA A 129 -5.72 -1.94 4.34
N TRP A 130 -6.80 -1.47 3.74
CA TRP A 130 -6.87 -0.17 3.08
C TRP A 130 -8.24 0.50 3.30
N LEU A 131 -8.32 1.76 3.01
CA LEU A 131 -9.58 2.45 2.79
C LEU A 131 -9.73 2.68 1.28
N GLU A 132 -10.87 2.32 0.72
CA GLU A 132 -11.22 2.60 -0.66
C GLU A 132 -12.42 3.53 -0.71
N CYS A 133 -12.37 4.53 -1.56
CA CYS A 133 -13.42 5.53 -1.66
C CYS A 133 -13.76 5.84 -3.13
N ASP A 134 -15.03 6.16 -3.33
CA ASP A 134 -15.64 6.86 -4.46
C ASP A 134 -16.56 7.93 -3.84
N GLU A 135 -17.88 7.85 -3.95
CA GLU A 135 -18.82 8.71 -3.20
C GLU A 135 -18.87 8.35 -1.72
N GLN A 136 -18.57 7.11 -1.36
CA GLN A 136 -18.51 6.59 0.02
C GLN A 136 -17.20 5.87 0.25
N CYS A 137 -16.70 5.97 1.49
CA CYS A 137 -15.50 5.25 1.90
C CYS A 137 -15.83 3.92 2.57
N VAL A 138 -15.15 2.87 2.14
CA VAL A 138 -15.34 1.49 2.62
C VAL A 138 -13.98 0.92 3.04
N PRO A 139 -13.84 0.36 4.25
CA PRO A 139 -12.63 -0.35 4.61
C PRO A 139 -12.54 -1.70 3.88
N GLY A 140 -11.41 -1.94 3.22
CA GLY A 140 -11.05 -3.20 2.58
C GLY A 140 -9.95 -3.93 3.33
N LYS A 141 -9.92 -5.25 3.20
CA LYS A 141 -8.83 -6.09 3.70
C LYS A 141 -8.72 -7.37 2.90
N ALA A 142 -7.49 -7.88 2.76
CA ALA A 142 -7.23 -9.18 2.14
C ALA A 142 -6.03 -9.86 2.81
N ASP A 143 -6.07 -11.19 2.88
CA ASP A 143 -4.89 -12.03 3.13
C ASP A 143 -4.32 -12.41 1.76
N VAL A 144 -3.04 -12.10 1.54
CA VAL A 144 -2.35 -12.32 0.27
C VAL A 144 -1.12 -13.19 0.50
N SER A 145 -0.76 -14.00 -0.50
CA SER A 145 0.44 -14.84 -0.41
C SER A 145 1.16 -14.95 -1.76
N ALA A 146 2.46 -15.24 -1.70
CA ALA A 146 3.28 -15.59 -2.84
C ALA A 146 4.34 -16.60 -2.42
N THR A 147 4.80 -17.44 -3.34
CA THR A 147 5.87 -18.41 -3.08
C THR A 147 7.17 -17.92 -3.71
N LEU A 148 8.22 -17.80 -2.89
CA LEU A 148 9.59 -17.58 -3.34
C LEU A 148 10.38 -18.88 -3.23
N ASN A 149 11.08 -19.27 -4.28
CA ASN A 149 12.02 -20.38 -4.21
C ASN A 149 13.41 -19.87 -3.79
N VAL A 150 13.97 -20.42 -2.74
CA VAL A 150 15.36 -20.16 -2.34
C VAL A 150 16.26 -21.21 -3.02
N GLY A 151 17.28 -20.74 -3.75
CA GLY A 151 18.15 -21.61 -4.54
C GLY A 151 19.51 -20.97 -4.85
N PRO A 152 20.34 -21.62 -5.68
CA PRO A 152 21.69 -21.15 -5.99
C PRO A 152 21.73 -19.95 -6.94
N GLU A 153 20.61 -19.62 -7.60
CA GLU A 153 20.52 -18.57 -8.60
C GLU A 153 19.32 -17.68 -8.34
N THR A 154 19.46 -16.40 -8.64
CA THR A 154 18.34 -15.45 -8.67
C THR A 154 17.76 -15.41 -10.08
N LYS A 155 16.43 -15.60 -10.19
CA LYS A 155 15.70 -15.60 -11.47
C LYS A 155 14.46 -14.70 -11.36
N PRO A 156 14.22 -13.84 -12.35
CA PRO A 156 13.06 -12.97 -12.34
C PRO A 156 11.75 -13.76 -12.36
N SER A 157 10.73 -13.19 -11.77
CA SER A 157 9.35 -13.67 -11.85
C SER A 157 8.65 -13.11 -13.10
N PRO A 158 7.44 -13.59 -13.43
CA PRO A 158 6.59 -12.98 -14.43
C PRO A 158 6.21 -11.51 -14.13
N ASP A 159 6.23 -11.12 -12.84
CA ASP A 159 5.86 -9.78 -12.37
C ASP A 159 7.06 -8.82 -12.30
N ALA A 160 8.28 -9.27 -12.61
CA ALA A 160 9.50 -8.47 -12.52
C ALA A 160 9.42 -7.15 -13.30
N ALA A 161 8.86 -7.19 -14.51
CA ALA A 161 8.71 -6.01 -15.36
C ALA A 161 7.74 -4.99 -14.72
N LEU A 162 6.60 -5.44 -14.22
CA LEU A 162 5.61 -4.60 -13.53
C LEU A 162 6.22 -3.94 -12.29
N ILE A 163 6.92 -4.71 -11.46
CA ILE A 163 7.62 -4.19 -10.27
C ILE A 163 8.67 -3.15 -10.67
N GLY A 164 9.46 -3.43 -11.72
CA GLY A 164 10.46 -2.50 -12.24
C GLY A 164 9.85 -1.20 -12.76
N ASP A 165 8.67 -1.23 -13.35
CA ASP A 165 7.97 -0.02 -13.81
C ASP A 165 7.44 0.81 -12.62
N TRP A 166 6.95 0.16 -11.56
CA TRP A 166 6.55 0.86 -10.34
C TRP A 166 7.75 1.40 -9.55
N GLN A 167 8.89 0.72 -9.58
CA GLN A 167 10.13 1.21 -8.97
C GLN A 167 10.60 2.53 -9.57
N LYS A 168 10.39 2.75 -10.87
CA LYS A 168 10.69 4.02 -11.56
C LYS A 168 9.78 5.18 -11.12
N LYS A 169 8.62 4.87 -10.53
CA LYS A 169 7.67 5.87 -9.99
C LYS A 169 7.94 6.26 -8.54
N LEU A 170 8.94 5.66 -7.90
CA LEU A 170 9.35 6.06 -6.56
C LEU A 170 10.04 7.43 -6.59
N PRO A 171 9.87 8.24 -5.53
CA PRO A 171 10.66 9.45 -5.38
C PRO A 171 12.15 9.15 -5.41
N LEU A 172 12.91 9.93 -6.18
CA LEU A 172 14.36 9.86 -6.15
C LEU A 172 14.88 10.45 -4.83
N THR A 173 15.93 9.87 -4.29
CA THR A 173 16.61 10.46 -3.13
C THR A 173 17.38 11.68 -3.59
N GLY A 174 16.94 12.87 -3.17
CA GLY A 174 17.55 14.16 -3.53
C GLY A 174 18.89 14.45 -2.87
N LYS A 175 19.75 13.43 -2.64
CA LYS A 175 21.06 13.62 -2.01
C LYS A 175 21.99 14.57 -2.79
N ASP A 176 21.73 14.73 -4.08
CA ASP A 176 22.51 15.58 -4.99
C ASP A 176 21.82 16.93 -5.26
N LEU A 177 20.66 17.18 -4.69
CA LEU A 177 19.97 18.47 -4.76
C LEU A 177 20.43 19.33 -3.59
N ASP A 178 21.14 20.43 -3.87
CA ASP A 178 21.40 21.49 -2.88
C ASP A 178 20.07 22.17 -2.53
N THR A 179 19.40 21.63 -1.51
CA THR A 179 18.06 22.05 -1.11
C THR A 179 18.12 22.79 0.21
N LYS A 180 17.49 23.96 0.27
CA LYS A 180 17.29 24.73 1.50
C LYS A 180 15.81 24.86 1.80
N ALA A 181 15.46 24.82 3.08
CA ALA A 181 14.10 25.00 3.56
C ALA A 181 14.09 25.91 4.78
N TRP A 182 13.21 26.92 4.77
CA TRP A 182 13.04 27.80 5.93
C TRP A 182 11.64 28.39 6.00
N TRP A 183 11.26 28.83 7.17
CA TRP A 183 9.99 29.53 7.37
C TRP A 183 10.18 31.02 7.06
N GLU A 184 9.40 31.55 6.11
CA GLU A 184 9.51 32.94 5.68
C GLU A 184 9.12 33.94 6.79
N LYS A 185 8.05 33.59 7.53
CA LYS A 185 7.47 34.47 8.58
C LYS A 185 7.05 33.63 9.79
N PRO A 186 6.83 34.26 10.97
CA PRO A 186 6.13 33.66 12.08
C PRO A 186 4.74 33.15 11.66
N ALA A 187 4.23 32.12 12.37
CA ALA A 187 2.88 31.61 12.13
C ALA A 187 1.83 32.73 12.36
N GLN A 188 0.86 32.83 11.47
CA GLN A 188 -0.29 33.69 11.56
C GLN A 188 -1.53 32.88 11.22
N ASP A 189 -2.55 32.89 12.07
CA ASP A 189 -3.79 32.12 11.90
C ASP A 189 -3.54 30.62 11.61
N ASP A 190 -2.65 30.00 12.40
CA ASP A 190 -2.19 28.60 12.27
C ASP A 190 -1.50 28.25 10.94
N MET A 191 -1.25 29.24 10.09
CA MET A 191 -0.52 29.08 8.83
C MET A 191 0.88 29.68 8.92
N ARG A 192 1.85 29.02 8.31
CA ARG A 192 3.22 29.47 8.24
C ARG A 192 3.80 29.17 6.86
N PRO A 193 4.18 30.22 6.08
CA PRO A 193 4.80 30.01 4.77
C PRO A 193 6.13 29.27 4.88
N LEU A 194 6.26 28.17 4.16
CA LEU A 194 7.49 27.41 3.98
C LEU A 194 8.10 27.76 2.63
N ILE A 195 9.35 28.22 2.64
CA ILE A 195 10.12 28.44 1.41
C ILE A 195 11.01 27.23 1.19
N LEU A 196 10.97 26.71 -0.03
CA LEU A 196 11.86 25.66 -0.52
C LEU A 196 12.68 26.20 -1.69
N GLU A 197 13.98 26.13 -1.57
CA GLU A 197 14.94 26.52 -2.62
C GLU A 197 15.78 25.30 -2.97
N TRP A 198 15.95 25.03 -4.25
CA TRP A 198 16.83 23.97 -4.73
C TRP A 198 17.48 24.37 -6.05
N ASN A 199 18.68 23.81 -6.30
CA ASN A 199 19.35 23.91 -7.57
C ASN A 199 18.94 22.75 -8.47
N SER A 200 18.36 23.05 -9.64
CA SER A 200 18.00 22.06 -10.64
C SER A 200 18.93 22.21 -11.85
N PRO A 201 19.52 21.12 -12.37
CA PRO A 201 20.32 21.16 -13.60
C PRO A 201 19.46 21.48 -14.85
N THR A 202 18.14 21.35 -14.74
CA THR A 202 17.18 21.70 -15.81
C THR A 202 16.15 22.68 -15.25
N ALA A 203 15.76 23.66 -16.09
CA ALA A 203 14.69 24.59 -15.70
C ALA A 203 13.39 23.80 -15.46
N ALA A 204 12.89 23.85 -14.25
CA ALA A 204 11.57 23.31 -13.92
C ALA A 204 10.51 24.36 -14.27
N SER A 205 9.56 23.98 -15.13
CA SER A 205 8.43 24.85 -15.47
C SER A 205 7.31 24.78 -14.42
N GLN A 206 7.32 23.72 -13.61
CA GLN A 206 6.33 23.47 -12.54
C GLN A 206 6.99 22.65 -11.43
N ALA A 207 6.66 22.95 -10.19
CA ALA A 207 7.06 22.19 -9.02
C ALA A 207 5.83 21.83 -8.20
N ASP A 208 5.82 20.62 -7.68
CA ASP A 208 4.77 20.10 -6.79
C ASP A 208 5.36 19.73 -5.43
N PHE A 209 4.59 19.92 -4.39
CA PHE A 209 4.96 19.58 -3.02
C PHE A 209 4.10 18.45 -2.48
N TYR A 210 4.74 17.40 -1.94
CA TYR A 210 4.10 16.25 -1.33
C TYR A 210 4.62 16.06 0.10
N PRO A 211 3.88 16.54 1.13
CA PRO A 211 4.31 16.42 2.52
C PRO A 211 4.30 14.95 2.95
N LEU A 212 5.38 14.49 3.59
CA LEU A 212 5.49 13.10 4.07
C LEU A 212 4.73 12.85 5.38
N ALA A 213 4.41 13.91 6.12
CA ALA A 213 3.60 13.90 7.33
C ALA A 213 2.66 15.10 7.33
N SER A 214 1.49 14.96 7.96
CA SER A 214 0.54 16.04 8.23
C SER A 214 0.98 16.86 9.43
#